data_fe8cd2a354cc0eca2989dbcd8ab66e2e
#
_entry.id   fe8cd2a354cc0eca2989dbcd8ab66e2e
#
_cell.length_a   1.000
_cell.length_b   1.000
_cell.length_c   1.000
_cell.angle_alpha   90.00
_cell.angle_beta   90.00
_cell.angle_gamma   90.00
#
_symmetry.space_group_name_H-M   'P 1'
#
loop_
_entity.id
_entity.type
_entity.pdbx_description
1 polymer ?
#
loop_
_entity_poly.entity_id
_entity_poly.type
_entity_poly.pdbx_seq_one_letter_code
_entity_poly.pdbx_strand_id
1 'polypeptide(L)'
;MLMLLAASLLADPVPVYVIAGQSNAEGYGVPHAELEPINAVTVVWPERPQGEEVGPLQVGWGANQNMIGPEYGFGREMEQHHQSPVVLLKTAWGGKDVWYDFRSPSAGDFNWAERQMKTRDERDGRHRETGAFFNAMVNNIKTGLNQAKDHLGGNDLELKGLVWFQGWNDYCQWPVEEAGSPCGRGIIERYPHNLKHMLSDLRKALDAATLPIVIGELGVHGTGVPKSRSGWALRAFRTAQAEAASQLDHCCLAPTAAFWDADATDHWECHYNGSAESYLRMGRTFALHLLALDALPDGQALKWQASQQGLQAMLRQYPPEPGGLALWGSSIFRLWERAPAHFSEYKVTNLSFGGARSWETLHYAKETLFPIQPNTIFYYCGSNDINAGEDAAGIAERFRLFSELTRDRLPHTKIFFGAINRSPEKKDRWSVVDEANQLVVAYCKTQDGRTYVDLNQVLETNDGSTRQDMFLPDGLHLTEKAYEGFAQMMREAMERNIPAP
;
A
#
# COMPACT_ATOMS: atom_id res chain seq x y z
N MET A 1 44.96 20.65 -26.51
CA MET A 1 44.22 21.20 -25.33
C MET A 1 42.80 20.65 -25.41
N LEU A 2 42.60 19.40 -24.91
CA LEU A 2 41.29 18.76 -24.81
C LEU A 2 40.64 19.27 -23.53
N MET A 3 39.56 20.04 -23.69
CA MET A 3 38.63 20.33 -22.59
C MET A 3 37.82 19.05 -22.33
N LEU A 4 38.10 18.37 -21.24
CA LEU A 4 37.15 17.42 -20.63
C LEU A 4 35.96 18.24 -20.10
N LEU A 5 34.84 18.15 -20.79
CA LEU A 5 33.55 18.49 -20.20
C LEU A 5 33.26 17.40 -19.15
N ALA A 6 33.50 17.72 -17.89
CA ALA A 6 32.89 16.99 -16.77
C ALA A 6 31.39 17.28 -16.82
N ALA A 7 30.60 16.37 -17.39
CA ALA A 7 29.18 16.31 -17.09
C ALA A 7 29.08 16.04 -15.59
N SER A 8 28.68 17.03 -14.80
CA SER A 8 28.22 16.80 -13.44
C SER A 8 26.99 15.88 -13.56
N LEU A 9 27.15 14.63 -13.20
CA LEU A 9 26.02 13.77 -12.90
C LEU A 9 25.28 14.50 -11.75
N LEU A 10 24.21 15.17 -12.09
CA LEU A 10 23.28 15.68 -11.08
C LEU A 10 22.83 14.44 -10.30
N ALA A 11 23.04 14.44 -8.99
CA ALA A 11 22.49 13.39 -8.14
C ALA A 11 20.97 13.40 -8.27
N ASP A 12 20.35 12.23 -8.25
CA ASP A 12 18.88 12.14 -8.28
C ASP A 12 18.28 12.95 -7.10
N PRO A 13 17.14 13.61 -7.30
CA PRO A 13 16.48 14.35 -6.23
C PRO A 13 16.20 13.45 -5.04
N VAL A 14 16.36 13.98 -3.83
CA VAL A 14 16.04 13.25 -2.60
C VAL A 14 14.52 13.10 -2.47
N PRO A 15 13.98 11.87 -2.35
CA PRO A 15 12.55 11.66 -2.22
C PRO A 15 12.02 12.17 -0.88
N VAL A 16 10.91 12.88 -0.95
CA VAL A 16 10.18 13.43 0.22
C VAL A 16 8.81 12.80 0.32
N TYR A 17 8.48 12.28 1.50
CA TYR A 17 7.16 11.75 1.82
C TYR A 17 6.54 12.53 2.97
N VAL A 18 5.23 12.79 2.88
CA VAL A 18 4.50 13.51 3.92
C VAL A 18 3.66 12.53 4.73
N ILE A 19 3.71 12.63 6.06
CA ILE A 19 2.78 11.96 6.98
C ILE A 19 1.95 13.04 7.65
N ALA A 20 0.66 13.11 7.28
CA ALA A 20 -0.28 14.13 7.73
C ALA A 20 -1.49 13.50 8.42
N GLY A 21 -2.13 14.24 9.32
CA GLY A 21 -3.35 13.78 9.97
C GLY A 21 -3.57 14.30 11.38
N GLN A 22 -4.10 13.41 12.24
CA GLN A 22 -4.35 13.74 13.65
C GLN A 22 -3.45 12.94 14.60
N SER A 23 -3.89 12.72 15.84
CA SER A 23 -3.11 12.08 16.90
C SER A 23 -2.44 10.76 16.51
N ASN A 24 -3.09 9.90 15.71
CA ASN A 24 -2.46 8.67 15.24
C ASN A 24 -1.35 8.92 14.20
N ALA A 25 -1.37 10.06 13.49
CA ALA A 25 -0.24 10.50 12.67
C ALA A 25 0.86 11.17 13.51
N GLU A 26 0.50 11.82 14.65
CA GLU A 26 1.51 12.24 15.65
C GLU A 26 2.24 11.01 16.21
N GLY A 27 1.49 9.97 16.58
CA GLY A 27 2.04 8.69 17.04
C GLY A 27 2.16 8.54 18.55
N TYR A 28 1.54 7.50 19.06
CA TYR A 28 1.46 7.20 20.51
C TYR A 28 2.00 5.81 20.84
N GLY A 29 2.81 5.23 19.97
CA GLY A 29 3.44 3.93 20.20
C GLY A 29 4.56 4.01 21.22
N VAL A 30 4.50 3.19 22.28
CA VAL A 30 5.52 3.10 23.34
C VAL A 30 6.42 1.89 23.06
N PRO A 31 7.67 2.10 22.59
CA PRO A 31 8.59 1.00 22.37
C PRO A 31 9.04 0.36 23.68
N HIS A 32 8.91 -0.97 23.79
CA HIS A 32 9.44 -1.76 24.90
C HIS A 32 10.80 -2.41 24.58
N ALA A 33 11.20 -2.40 23.31
CA ALA A 33 12.51 -2.80 22.83
C ALA A 33 13.24 -1.59 22.27
N GLU A 34 14.57 -1.65 22.27
CA GLU A 34 15.40 -0.63 21.65
C GLU A 34 15.18 -0.61 20.13
N LEU A 35 14.96 0.58 19.59
CA LEU A 35 14.84 0.83 18.16
C LEU A 35 16.02 1.71 17.73
N GLU A 36 16.86 1.16 16.85
CA GLU A 36 18.06 1.83 16.37
C GLU A 36 17.72 3.03 15.47
N PRO A 37 18.42 4.16 15.60
CA PRO A 37 18.25 5.28 14.69
C PRO A 37 18.50 4.90 13.22
N ILE A 38 17.72 5.45 12.30
CA ILE A 38 17.87 5.27 10.85
C ILE A 38 18.41 6.57 10.26
N ASN A 39 19.75 6.68 10.20
CA ASN A 39 20.42 7.90 9.81
C ASN A 39 20.23 8.31 8.34
N ALA A 40 19.89 7.36 7.47
CA ALA A 40 19.55 7.64 6.08
C ALA A 40 18.18 8.33 5.90
N VAL A 41 17.37 8.39 6.95
CA VAL A 41 16.05 9.01 6.93
C VAL A 41 16.06 10.27 7.80
N THR A 42 15.88 11.42 7.17
CA THR A 42 15.72 12.72 7.86
C THR A 42 14.24 12.96 8.10
N VAL A 43 13.86 13.16 9.37
CA VAL A 43 12.50 13.60 9.72
C VAL A 43 12.49 15.11 9.87
N VAL A 44 11.47 15.76 9.30
CA VAL A 44 11.21 17.19 9.44
C VAL A 44 9.78 17.37 9.94
N TRP A 45 9.62 18.08 11.06
CA TRP A 45 8.31 18.38 11.63
C TRP A 45 8.25 19.85 12.06
N PRO A 46 7.90 20.76 11.13
CA PRO A 46 7.77 22.19 11.45
C PRO A 46 6.73 22.42 12.54
N GLU A 47 7.00 23.36 13.42
CA GLU A 47 6.13 23.70 14.57
C GLU A 47 5.84 22.49 15.49
N ARG A 48 6.81 21.59 15.59
CA ARG A 48 6.70 20.44 16.49
C ARG A 48 6.49 20.93 17.94
N PRO A 49 5.53 20.36 18.70
CA PRO A 49 5.24 20.80 20.06
C PRO A 49 6.41 20.66 21.03
N GLN A 50 7.32 19.71 20.80
CA GLN A 50 8.45 19.41 21.68
C GLN A 50 9.62 18.80 20.90
N GLY A 51 10.85 19.22 21.22
CA GLY A 51 12.08 18.67 20.65
C GLY A 51 12.55 19.39 19.38
N GLU A 52 13.47 18.78 18.66
CA GLU A 52 14.03 19.32 17.43
C GLU A 52 13.04 19.15 16.27
N GLU A 53 13.03 20.10 15.34
CA GLU A 53 12.16 20.07 14.16
C GLU A 53 12.77 19.28 13.00
N VAL A 54 14.09 19.04 13.00
CA VAL A 54 14.82 18.33 11.95
C VAL A 54 15.85 17.40 12.59
N GLY A 55 15.89 16.14 12.16
CA GLY A 55 16.88 15.19 12.66
C GLY A 55 16.71 13.79 12.07
N PRO A 56 17.58 12.82 12.44
CA PRO A 56 17.48 11.45 11.97
C PRO A 56 16.21 10.77 12.53
N LEU A 57 15.70 9.80 11.82
CA LEU A 57 14.57 8.99 12.28
C LEU A 57 15.00 8.13 13.47
N GLN A 58 14.40 8.36 14.62
CA GLN A 58 14.66 7.66 15.88
C GLN A 58 13.41 7.66 16.78
N VAL A 59 13.48 7.00 17.93
CA VAL A 59 12.45 7.13 18.96
C VAL A 59 12.36 8.61 19.38
N GLY A 60 11.14 9.06 19.61
CA GLY A 60 10.89 10.43 20.02
C GLY A 60 10.23 11.30 18.94
N TRP A 61 10.07 10.83 17.71
CA TRP A 61 9.26 11.50 16.69
C TRP A 61 7.75 11.28 16.82
N GLY A 62 7.30 10.58 17.86
CA GLY A 62 5.89 10.49 18.26
C GLY A 62 5.39 11.76 19.00
N ALA A 63 4.25 11.62 19.66
CA ALA A 63 3.60 12.68 20.44
C ALA A 63 4.45 13.20 21.60
N ASN A 64 5.46 12.46 22.04
CA ASN A 64 6.49 12.89 22.99
C ASN A 64 7.82 12.17 22.71
N GLN A 65 8.85 12.51 23.51
CA GLN A 65 10.23 12.05 23.32
C GLN A 65 10.44 10.52 23.51
N ASN A 66 9.47 9.82 24.08
CA ASN A 66 9.54 8.36 24.33
C ASN A 66 8.65 7.56 23.38
N MET A 67 7.99 8.20 22.44
CA MET A 67 7.01 7.59 21.57
C MET A 67 7.45 7.60 20.11
N ILE A 68 6.86 6.68 19.36
CA ILE A 68 6.93 6.63 17.91
C ILE A 68 5.53 6.74 17.31
N GLY A 69 5.48 7.18 16.06
CA GLY A 69 4.30 7.06 15.22
C GLY A 69 4.57 6.15 14.03
N PRO A 70 3.71 6.23 12.99
CA PRO A 70 3.89 5.45 11.78
C PRO A 70 5.16 5.80 11.01
N GLU A 71 5.76 6.97 11.25
CA GLU A 71 6.99 7.42 10.59
C GLU A 71 8.14 6.43 10.72
N TYR A 72 8.22 5.70 11.86
CA TYR A 72 9.35 4.81 12.09
C TYR A 72 9.29 3.59 11.16
N GLY A 73 8.14 2.90 11.11
CA GLY A 73 7.96 1.76 10.20
C GLY A 73 7.96 2.17 8.73
N PHE A 74 7.41 3.35 8.44
CA PHE A 74 7.41 3.94 7.10
C PHE A 74 8.83 4.24 6.61
N GLY A 75 9.61 4.95 7.41
CA GLY A 75 10.97 5.35 7.04
C GLY A 75 11.92 4.17 6.87
N ARG A 76 11.76 3.12 7.70
CA ARG A 76 12.52 1.87 7.55
C ARG A 76 12.25 1.19 6.20
N GLU A 77 10.99 1.10 5.78
CA GLU A 77 10.65 0.49 4.50
C GLU A 77 11.15 1.34 3.32
N MET A 78 11.05 2.68 3.41
CA MET A 78 11.52 3.58 2.36
C MET A 78 13.04 3.60 2.25
N GLU A 79 13.77 3.53 3.37
CA GLU A 79 15.23 3.40 3.36
C GLU A 79 15.68 2.11 2.65
N GLN A 80 15.01 1.00 2.95
CA GLN A 80 15.30 -0.28 2.29
C GLN A 80 15.01 -0.25 0.78
N HIS A 81 13.95 0.45 0.38
CA HIS A 81 13.57 0.58 -1.03
C HIS A 81 14.55 1.47 -1.80
N HIS A 82 14.79 2.69 -1.30
CA HIS A 82 15.59 3.68 -2.02
C HIS A 82 17.10 3.42 -1.93
N GLN A 83 17.57 2.82 -0.84
CA GLN A 83 19.00 2.63 -0.55
C GLN A 83 19.81 3.95 -0.67
N SER A 84 19.15 5.07 -0.42
CA SER A 84 19.66 6.45 -0.52
C SER A 84 18.93 7.32 0.52
N PRO A 85 19.40 8.57 0.77
CA PRO A 85 18.72 9.45 1.70
C PRO A 85 17.24 9.68 1.37
N VAL A 86 16.39 9.69 2.41
CA VAL A 86 14.94 9.93 2.33
C VAL A 86 14.55 11.01 3.31
N VAL A 87 13.58 11.86 2.96
CA VAL A 87 12.98 12.84 3.87
C VAL A 87 11.55 12.43 4.23
N LEU A 88 11.26 12.40 5.52
CA LEU A 88 9.90 12.28 6.06
C LEU A 88 9.45 13.60 6.66
N LEU A 89 8.45 14.22 6.06
CA LEU A 89 7.88 15.45 6.55
C LEU A 89 6.60 15.13 7.34
N LYS A 90 6.57 15.46 8.63
CA LYS A 90 5.39 15.28 9.49
C LYS A 90 4.61 16.57 9.62
N THR A 91 3.28 16.45 9.59
CA THR A 91 2.36 17.55 9.87
C THR A 91 1.05 16.98 10.42
N ALA A 92 0.91 16.98 11.75
CA ALA A 92 -0.20 16.32 12.42
C ALA A 92 -0.61 17.09 13.70
N TRP A 93 -1.91 17.06 14.00
CA TRP A 93 -2.48 17.70 15.19
C TRP A 93 -3.58 16.84 15.81
N GLY A 94 -3.40 16.46 17.07
CA GLY A 94 -4.37 15.70 17.83
C GLY A 94 -5.73 16.38 17.94
N GLY A 95 -6.79 15.60 17.90
CA GLY A 95 -8.14 16.10 18.14
C GLY A 95 -8.75 16.92 17.00
N LYS A 96 -8.32 16.77 15.75
CA LYS A 96 -8.79 17.54 14.60
C LYS A 96 -9.64 16.70 13.65
N ASP A 97 -10.70 17.31 13.11
CA ASP A 97 -11.63 16.69 12.17
C ASP A 97 -11.52 17.27 10.75
N VAL A 98 -11.96 16.51 9.76
CA VAL A 98 -11.98 16.95 8.36
C VAL A 98 -13.19 17.87 8.09
N TRP A 99 -14.22 17.75 8.90
CA TRP A 99 -15.44 18.51 8.67
C TRP A 99 -15.26 20.00 8.90
N TYR A 100 -14.47 20.40 9.93
CA TYR A 100 -14.25 21.78 10.32
C TYR A 100 -12.78 22.19 10.27
N ASP A 101 -11.92 21.47 11.00
CA ASP A 101 -10.52 21.84 11.21
C ASP A 101 -9.69 21.80 9.92
N PHE A 102 -9.81 20.71 9.16
CA PHE A 102 -9.13 20.52 7.87
C PHE A 102 -10.01 20.86 6.66
N ARG A 103 -11.14 21.57 6.87
CA ARG A 103 -12.02 21.91 5.75
C ARG A 103 -11.31 22.78 4.73
N SER A 104 -11.23 22.34 3.49
CA SER A 104 -10.60 23.08 2.40
C SER A 104 -11.59 23.99 1.66
N PRO A 105 -11.10 24.99 0.92
CA PRO A 105 -11.98 25.96 0.25
C PRO A 105 -13.00 25.32 -0.69
N SER A 106 -12.62 24.29 -1.46
CA SER A 106 -13.53 23.66 -2.43
C SER A 106 -14.59 22.77 -1.78
N ALA A 107 -14.47 22.45 -0.49
CA ALA A 107 -15.51 21.74 0.26
C ALA A 107 -16.74 22.64 0.58
N GLY A 108 -16.68 23.93 0.24
CA GLY A 108 -17.73 24.91 0.45
C GLY A 108 -17.81 25.41 1.89
N ASP A 109 -18.77 26.32 2.14
CA ASP A 109 -18.94 26.95 3.45
C ASP A 109 -19.35 25.93 4.52
N PHE A 110 -18.87 26.18 5.74
CA PHE A 110 -19.25 25.37 6.88
C PHE A 110 -20.61 25.83 7.45
N ASN A 111 -21.55 24.90 7.55
CA ASN A 111 -22.88 25.19 8.10
C ASN A 111 -22.93 24.85 9.60
N TRP A 112 -22.85 25.85 10.46
CA TRP A 112 -22.92 25.70 11.91
C TRP A 112 -24.24 25.07 12.40
N ALA A 113 -25.35 25.28 11.69
CA ALA A 113 -26.65 24.68 12.06
C ALA A 113 -26.64 23.16 11.92
N GLU A 114 -25.75 22.61 11.14
CA GLU A 114 -25.59 21.16 10.95
C GLU A 114 -24.68 20.53 12.02
N ARG A 115 -23.95 21.34 12.79
CA ARG A 115 -23.04 20.87 13.83
C ARG A 115 -23.68 21.05 15.22
N GLN A 116 -24.18 19.97 15.79
CA GLN A 116 -24.79 19.98 17.13
C GLN A 116 -23.76 19.95 18.27
N MET A 117 -22.54 19.49 18.02
CA MET A 117 -21.48 19.47 19.03
C MET A 117 -20.51 20.64 18.83
N LYS A 118 -20.33 21.45 19.85
CA LYS A 118 -19.24 22.43 19.89
C LYS A 118 -17.91 21.69 19.96
N THR A 119 -16.94 22.13 19.19
CA THR A 119 -15.56 21.63 19.33
C THR A 119 -15.05 21.89 20.75
N ARG A 120 -14.01 21.17 21.15
CA ARG A 120 -13.33 21.43 22.43
C ARG A 120 -12.90 22.89 22.55
N ASP A 121 -12.41 23.45 21.43
CA ASP A 121 -11.96 24.85 21.38
C ASP A 121 -13.10 25.84 21.52
N GLU A 122 -14.29 25.55 20.99
CA GLU A 122 -15.49 26.40 21.20
C GLU A 122 -16.02 26.33 22.63
N ARG A 123 -15.98 25.15 23.25
CA ARG A 123 -16.30 24.98 24.67
C ARG A 123 -15.36 25.77 25.56
N ASP A 124 -14.08 25.87 25.17
CA ASP A 124 -13.05 26.59 25.88
C ASP A 124 -12.99 28.10 25.48
N GLY A 125 -13.95 28.58 24.66
CA GLY A 125 -14.04 29.96 24.20
C GLY A 125 -12.98 30.36 23.13
N ARG A 126 -12.34 29.35 22.52
CA ARG A 126 -11.35 29.55 21.45
C ARG A 126 -12.03 29.40 20.10
N HIS A 127 -12.30 30.51 19.43
CA HIS A 127 -12.80 30.50 18.06
C HIS A 127 -11.62 30.40 17.09
N ARG A 128 -11.54 29.28 16.35
CA ARG A 128 -10.64 29.14 15.22
C ARG A 128 -11.43 29.34 13.93
N GLU A 129 -10.73 29.82 12.89
CA GLU A 129 -11.31 29.88 11.56
C GLU A 129 -11.50 28.46 11.00
N THR A 130 -12.60 28.27 10.27
CA THR A 130 -12.85 27.05 9.52
C THR A 130 -11.70 26.78 8.54
N GLY A 131 -11.14 25.57 8.55
CA GLY A 131 -10.00 25.21 7.69
C GLY A 131 -8.64 25.71 8.16
N ALA A 132 -8.54 26.20 9.40
CA ALA A 132 -7.26 26.69 9.94
C ALA A 132 -6.14 25.62 9.85
N PHE A 133 -6.48 24.34 10.09
CA PHE A 133 -5.51 23.26 10.03
C PHE A 133 -5.21 22.78 8.61
N PHE A 134 -6.10 22.98 7.65
CA PHE A 134 -5.78 22.81 6.24
C PHE A 134 -4.69 23.83 5.83
N ASN A 135 -4.86 25.09 6.16
CA ASN A 135 -3.87 26.13 5.87
C ASN A 135 -2.54 25.90 6.60
N ALA A 136 -2.60 25.51 7.88
CA ALA A 136 -1.40 25.14 8.64
C ALA A 136 -0.65 23.94 8.00
N MET A 137 -1.36 22.90 7.57
CA MET A 137 -0.78 21.75 6.89
C MET A 137 -0.05 22.15 5.60
N VAL A 138 -0.69 22.96 4.75
CA VAL A 138 -0.05 23.46 3.50
C VAL A 138 1.21 24.26 3.83
N ASN A 139 1.16 25.14 4.83
CA ASN A 139 2.30 25.96 5.24
C ASN A 139 3.43 25.11 5.82
N ASN A 140 3.10 24.13 6.67
CA ASN A 140 4.10 23.26 7.28
C ASN A 140 4.80 22.38 6.24
N ILE A 141 4.07 21.89 5.21
CA ILE A 141 4.69 21.14 4.12
C ILE A 141 5.69 22.03 3.38
N LYS A 142 5.31 23.26 3.01
CA LYS A 142 6.21 24.18 2.31
C LYS A 142 7.42 24.60 3.15
N THR A 143 7.20 24.89 4.44
CA THR A 143 8.28 25.21 5.38
C THR A 143 9.22 24.02 5.56
N GLY A 144 8.67 22.83 5.75
CA GLY A 144 9.45 21.60 5.93
C GLY A 144 10.29 21.22 4.70
N LEU A 145 9.80 21.46 3.49
CA LEU A 145 10.60 21.30 2.27
C LEU A 145 11.82 22.23 2.27
N ASN A 146 11.65 23.47 2.70
CA ASN A 146 12.79 24.42 2.81
C ASN A 146 13.77 23.97 3.89
N GLN A 147 13.29 23.60 5.08
CA GLN A 147 14.13 23.09 6.17
C GLN A 147 14.91 21.84 5.76
N ALA A 148 14.25 20.90 5.06
CA ALA A 148 14.90 19.70 4.54
C ALA A 148 16.01 20.05 3.53
N LYS A 149 15.72 20.96 2.60
CA LYS A 149 16.70 21.41 1.61
C LYS A 149 17.93 22.05 2.26
N ASP A 150 17.72 22.91 3.26
CA ASP A 150 18.79 23.57 4.01
C ASP A 150 19.62 22.52 4.80
N HIS A 151 18.95 21.58 5.47
CA HIS A 151 19.61 20.53 6.25
C HIS A 151 20.47 19.60 5.37
N LEU A 152 20.02 19.31 4.16
CA LEU A 152 20.71 18.44 3.19
C LEU A 152 21.71 19.20 2.29
N GLY A 153 22.08 20.43 2.65
CA GLY A 153 23.09 21.19 1.93
C GLY A 153 22.68 21.67 0.54
N GLY A 154 21.39 21.86 0.30
CA GLY A 154 20.83 22.40 -0.94
C GLY A 154 20.49 21.36 -2.00
N ASN A 155 20.51 20.06 -1.67
CA ASN A 155 20.10 19.00 -2.59
C ASN A 155 18.68 19.25 -3.12
N ASP A 156 18.45 18.86 -4.37
CA ASP A 156 17.09 18.90 -4.93
C ASP A 156 16.21 17.86 -4.26
N LEU A 157 14.96 18.24 -4.02
CA LEU A 157 13.96 17.41 -3.35
C LEU A 157 12.83 17.11 -4.32
N GLU A 158 12.29 15.89 -4.25
CA GLU A 158 11.12 15.48 -5.01
C GLU A 158 10.02 14.99 -4.08
N LEU A 159 8.84 15.63 -4.09
CA LEU A 159 7.68 15.20 -3.32
C LEU A 159 7.05 13.96 -3.99
N LYS A 160 7.23 12.79 -3.36
CA LYS A 160 6.87 11.48 -3.91
C LYS A 160 5.54 10.90 -3.40
N GLY A 161 5.03 11.36 -2.25
CA GLY A 161 3.80 10.82 -1.73
C GLY A 161 3.35 11.41 -0.41
N LEU A 162 2.08 11.14 -0.09
CA LEU A 162 1.45 11.59 1.14
C LEU A 162 0.65 10.45 1.79
N VAL A 163 0.82 10.31 3.10
CA VAL A 163 -0.03 9.49 3.96
C VAL A 163 -0.97 10.42 4.72
N TRP A 164 -2.27 10.17 4.59
CA TRP A 164 -3.31 10.81 5.38
C TRP A 164 -3.82 9.83 6.45
N PHE A 165 -3.47 10.07 7.72
CA PHE A 165 -3.88 9.20 8.81
C PHE A 165 -4.71 9.94 9.85
N GLN A 166 -6.02 9.99 9.61
CA GLN A 166 -7.00 10.73 10.39
C GLN A 166 -8.36 10.02 10.35
N GLY A 167 -9.26 10.29 11.29
CA GLY A 167 -10.64 9.81 11.23
C GLY A 167 -11.31 9.67 12.60
N TRP A 168 -10.55 9.48 13.68
CA TRP A 168 -11.14 9.29 15.01
C TRP A 168 -12.06 10.43 15.44
N ASN A 169 -11.66 11.68 15.17
CA ASN A 169 -12.45 12.83 15.58
C ASN A 169 -13.77 12.97 14.80
N ASP A 170 -13.76 12.68 13.50
CA ASP A 170 -15.01 12.63 12.71
C ASP A 170 -15.88 11.47 13.17
N TYR A 171 -15.30 10.29 13.42
CA TYR A 171 -16.03 9.15 13.97
C TYR A 171 -16.61 9.44 15.35
N CYS A 172 -15.90 10.08 16.29
CA CYS A 172 -16.36 10.41 17.63
C CYS A 172 -17.46 11.47 17.66
N GLN A 173 -17.63 12.24 16.61
CA GLN A 173 -18.74 13.19 16.50
C GLN A 173 -20.07 12.53 16.14
N TRP A 174 -20.07 11.21 15.94
CA TRP A 174 -21.30 10.43 15.84
C TRP A 174 -22.06 10.46 17.19
N PRO A 175 -23.29 10.98 17.26
CA PRO A 175 -24.04 10.98 18.51
C PRO A 175 -24.44 9.55 18.87
N VAL A 176 -23.92 9.07 19.97
CA VAL A 176 -24.23 7.73 20.50
C VAL A 176 -25.64 7.69 21.10
N GLU A 177 -26.26 8.84 21.45
CA GLU A 177 -27.37 8.90 22.40
C GLU A 177 -28.72 9.34 21.87
N GLU A 178 -28.89 9.91 20.67
CA GLU A 178 -30.18 10.35 20.19
C GLU A 178 -30.64 9.63 18.91
N ALA A 179 -31.55 8.67 19.12
CA ALA A 179 -32.33 8.07 18.05
C ALA A 179 -33.19 9.15 17.39
N GLY A 180 -32.79 9.59 16.19
CA GLY A 180 -33.52 10.60 15.42
C GLY A 180 -32.77 11.89 15.15
N SER A 181 -31.57 12.08 15.72
CA SER A 181 -30.74 13.22 15.34
C SER A 181 -30.20 13.07 13.92
N PRO A 182 -30.46 13.98 12.99
CA PRO A 182 -29.95 13.92 11.64
C PRO A 182 -28.44 14.14 11.54
N CYS A 183 -27.79 14.67 12.58
CA CYS A 183 -26.40 15.09 12.54
C CYS A 183 -25.38 13.96 12.50
N GLY A 184 -25.58 12.88 13.24
CA GLY A 184 -24.57 11.83 13.34
C GLY A 184 -24.36 11.04 12.05
N ARG A 185 -25.40 10.78 11.30
CA ARG A 185 -25.27 10.18 9.96
C ARG A 185 -24.59 11.13 9.00
N GLY A 186 -24.96 12.40 9.02
CA GLY A 186 -24.44 13.40 8.10
C GLY A 186 -22.92 13.57 8.15
N ILE A 187 -22.29 13.36 9.31
CA ILE A 187 -20.81 13.46 9.43
C ILE A 187 -20.13 12.33 8.67
N ILE A 188 -20.55 11.08 8.90
CA ILE A 188 -19.99 9.92 8.21
C ILE A 188 -20.29 9.98 6.71
N GLU A 189 -21.51 10.34 6.33
CA GLU A 189 -21.95 10.45 4.93
C GLU A 189 -21.22 11.56 4.17
N ARG A 190 -20.80 12.65 4.85
CA ARG A 190 -20.07 13.78 4.25
C ARG A 190 -18.57 13.63 4.29
N TYR A 191 -18.04 12.70 5.08
CA TYR A 191 -16.61 12.49 5.20
C TYR A 191 -15.93 12.23 3.83
N PRO A 192 -16.47 11.37 2.95
CA PRO A 192 -15.88 11.16 1.62
C PRO A 192 -15.78 12.44 0.81
N HIS A 193 -16.86 13.24 0.78
CA HIS A 193 -16.87 14.52 0.07
C HIS A 193 -15.83 15.49 0.62
N ASN A 194 -15.84 15.73 1.94
CA ASN A 194 -14.93 16.67 2.59
C ASN A 194 -13.46 16.24 2.40
N LEU A 195 -13.16 14.96 2.60
CA LEU A 195 -11.81 14.45 2.45
C LEU A 195 -11.31 14.53 1.00
N LYS A 196 -12.15 14.17 0.03
CA LYS A 196 -11.83 14.30 -1.39
C LYS A 196 -11.46 15.75 -1.75
N HIS A 197 -12.27 16.71 -1.32
CA HIS A 197 -12.00 18.13 -1.58
C HIS A 197 -10.71 18.59 -0.92
N MET A 198 -10.51 18.21 0.34
CA MET A 198 -9.31 18.56 1.10
C MET A 198 -8.04 18.04 0.42
N LEU A 199 -8.00 16.76 0.03
CA LEU A 199 -6.84 16.17 -0.64
C LEU A 199 -6.63 16.73 -2.06
N SER A 200 -7.70 17.04 -2.78
CA SER A 200 -7.62 17.68 -4.10
C SER A 200 -7.07 19.10 -4.01
N ASP A 201 -7.54 19.89 -3.03
CA ASP A 201 -7.04 21.25 -2.82
C ASP A 201 -5.59 21.24 -2.29
N LEU A 202 -5.22 20.25 -1.48
CA LEU A 202 -3.83 20.06 -1.05
C LEU A 202 -2.90 19.81 -2.24
N ARG A 203 -3.26 18.89 -3.15
CA ARG A 203 -2.50 18.68 -4.39
C ARG A 203 -2.31 19.96 -5.21
N LYS A 204 -3.36 20.78 -5.34
CA LYS A 204 -3.29 22.08 -6.02
C LYS A 204 -2.37 23.05 -5.27
N ALA A 205 -2.49 23.15 -3.95
CA ALA A 205 -1.69 24.06 -3.14
C ALA A 205 -0.18 23.72 -3.14
N LEU A 206 0.15 22.45 -3.43
CA LEU A 206 1.52 21.93 -3.52
C LEU A 206 2.03 21.85 -4.97
N ASP A 207 1.23 22.23 -5.96
CA ASP A 207 1.52 22.06 -7.41
C ASP A 207 1.91 20.60 -7.76
N ALA A 208 1.21 19.64 -7.16
CA ALA A 208 1.49 18.20 -7.24
C ALA A 208 0.20 17.42 -7.59
N ALA A 209 -0.36 17.66 -8.78
CA ALA A 209 -1.68 17.17 -9.19
C ALA A 209 -1.83 15.63 -9.14
N THR A 210 -0.75 14.91 -9.42
CA THR A 210 -0.71 13.43 -9.45
C THR A 210 -0.06 12.81 -8.22
N LEU A 211 0.23 13.59 -7.17
CA LEU A 211 0.88 13.10 -5.95
C LEU A 211 0.17 11.83 -5.43
N PRO A 212 0.86 10.70 -5.30
CA PRO A 212 0.29 9.49 -4.70
C PRO A 212 -0.15 9.74 -3.25
N ILE A 213 -1.37 9.30 -2.91
CA ILE A 213 -1.92 9.47 -1.56
C ILE A 213 -2.38 8.12 -1.00
N VAL A 214 -1.95 7.82 0.22
CA VAL A 214 -2.46 6.70 1.01
C VAL A 214 -3.31 7.23 2.16
N ILE A 215 -4.56 6.78 2.23
CA ILE A 215 -5.44 7.04 3.37
C ILE A 215 -5.29 5.85 4.35
N GLY A 216 -4.84 6.11 5.58
CA GLY A 216 -4.82 5.11 6.64
C GLY A 216 -6.24 4.84 7.16
N GLU A 217 -6.67 3.57 7.12
CA GLU A 217 -7.95 3.16 7.71
C GLU A 217 -7.98 3.43 9.22
N LEU A 218 -9.13 3.81 9.76
CA LEU A 218 -9.34 3.85 11.21
C LEU A 218 -9.49 2.42 11.76
N GLY A 219 -8.38 1.80 12.14
CA GLY A 219 -8.31 0.38 12.51
C GLY A 219 -8.59 0.07 13.98
N VAL A 220 -8.89 1.06 14.83
CA VAL A 220 -9.19 0.87 16.25
C VAL A 220 -10.29 -0.18 16.45
N HIS A 221 -10.20 -0.97 17.53
CA HIS A 221 -11.02 -2.15 17.79
C HIS A 221 -10.82 -3.33 16.81
N GLY A 222 -9.84 -3.26 15.95
CA GLY A 222 -9.45 -4.39 15.10
C GLY A 222 -10.50 -4.80 14.05
N THR A 223 -10.40 -6.04 13.61
CA THR A 223 -11.34 -6.65 12.65
C THR A 223 -12.63 -7.15 13.31
N GLY A 224 -12.59 -7.43 14.62
CA GLY A 224 -13.69 -7.94 15.44
C GLY A 224 -14.64 -6.86 15.96
N VAL A 225 -14.98 -5.85 15.14
CA VAL A 225 -15.83 -4.73 15.54
C VAL A 225 -17.14 -5.22 16.17
N PRO A 226 -17.52 -4.77 17.39
CA PRO A 226 -18.72 -5.24 18.10
C PRO A 226 -19.99 -5.08 17.27
N LYS A 227 -20.96 -6.00 17.46
CA LYS A 227 -22.32 -5.88 16.93
C LYS A 227 -23.14 -4.90 17.78
N SER A 228 -22.69 -3.66 17.85
CA SER A 228 -23.29 -2.58 18.62
C SER A 228 -23.50 -1.36 17.73
N ARG A 229 -24.17 -0.33 18.23
CA ARG A 229 -24.39 0.93 17.52
C ARG A 229 -23.06 1.62 17.18
N SER A 230 -22.12 1.67 18.11
CA SER A 230 -20.77 2.20 17.89
C SER A 230 -19.98 1.36 16.86
N GLY A 231 -20.07 0.05 16.95
CA GLY A 231 -19.44 -0.83 15.97
C GLY A 231 -20.04 -0.70 14.58
N TRP A 232 -21.35 -0.45 14.46
CA TRP A 232 -21.96 -0.12 13.17
C TRP A 232 -21.41 1.20 12.62
N ALA A 233 -21.31 2.24 13.45
CA ALA A 233 -20.78 3.54 13.04
C ALA A 233 -19.31 3.43 12.60
N LEU A 234 -18.50 2.64 13.28
CA LEU A 234 -17.10 2.40 12.90
C LEU A 234 -16.97 1.70 11.54
N ARG A 235 -17.80 0.69 11.29
CA ARG A 235 -17.83 0.03 9.96
C ARG A 235 -18.28 1.00 8.87
N ALA A 236 -19.31 1.81 9.12
CA ALA A 236 -19.75 2.83 8.18
C ALA A 236 -18.66 3.88 7.92
N PHE A 237 -17.91 4.28 8.95
CA PHE A 237 -16.80 5.22 8.81
C PHE A 237 -15.65 4.65 7.96
N ARG A 238 -15.26 3.40 8.18
CA ARG A 238 -14.26 2.72 7.33
C ARG A 238 -14.71 2.61 5.87
N THR A 239 -16.00 2.36 5.65
CA THR A 239 -16.59 2.40 4.30
C THR A 239 -16.49 3.80 3.69
N ALA A 240 -16.74 4.85 4.45
CA ALA A 240 -16.61 6.23 3.99
C ALA A 240 -15.14 6.59 3.65
N GLN A 241 -14.16 6.08 4.42
CA GLN A 241 -12.74 6.24 4.08
C GLN A 241 -12.39 5.54 2.75
N ALA A 242 -12.88 4.32 2.54
CA ALA A 242 -12.67 3.59 1.29
C ALA A 242 -13.35 4.29 0.09
N GLU A 243 -14.54 4.85 0.30
CA GLU A 243 -15.24 5.64 -0.72
C GLU A 243 -14.43 6.90 -1.09
N ALA A 244 -13.91 7.64 -0.11
CA ALA A 244 -13.05 8.81 -0.38
C ALA A 244 -11.84 8.44 -1.22
N ALA A 245 -11.15 7.33 -0.89
CA ALA A 245 -10.00 6.85 -1.65
C ALA A 245 -10.37 6.51 -3.10
N SER A 246 -11.53 5.86 -3.32
CA SER A 246 -12.00 5.46 -4.66
C SER A 246 -12.39 6.62 -5.58
N GLN A 247 -12.62 7.81 -5.03
CA GLN A 247 -13.00 9.00 -5.77
C GLN A 247 -11.83 9.88 -6.20
N LEU A 248 -10.60 9.47 -5.89
CA LEU A 248 -9.37 10.20 -6.20
C LEU A 248 -8.46 9.31 -7.05
N ASP A 249 -7.92 9.89 -8.13
CA ASP A 249 -6.85 9.24 -8.89
C ASP A 249 -5.57 9.16 -8.03
N HIS A 250 -4.74 8.17 -8.29
CA HIS A 250 -3.49 7.92 -7.53
C HIS A 250 -3.71 7.96 -6.00
N CYS A 251 -4.79 7.31 -5.55
CA CYS A 251 -5.14 7.24 -4.13
C CYS A 251 -5.60 5.83 -3.76
N CYS A 252 -5.25 5.37 -2.55
CA CYS A 252 -5.78 4.10 -2.03
C CYS A 252 -5.97 4.15 -0.52
N LEU A 253 -6.80 3.23 -0.01
CA LEU A 253 -6.94 2.95 1.42
C LEU A 253 -5.92 1.89 1.83
N ALA A 254 -5.14 2.18 2.88
CA ALA A 254 -4.29 1.19 3.54
C ALA A 254 -5.00 0.68 4.81
N PRO A 255 -5.29 -0.62 4.90
CA PRO A 255 -6.01 -1.19 6.05
C PRO A 255 -5.08 -1.28 7.26
N THR A 256 -5.60 -0.93 8.43
CA THR A 256 -4.86 -0.99 9.69
C THR A 256 -5.55 -1.82 10.77
N ALA A 257 -6.78 -2.26 10.53
CA ALA A 257 -7.56 -3.00 11.54
C ALA A 257 -6.90 -4.31 12.00
N ALA A 258 -6.14 -4.98 11.12
CA ALA A 258 -5.41 -6.20 11.48
C ALA A 258 -4.21 -5.96 12.42
N PHE A 259 -3.85 -4.70 12.64
CA PHE A 259 -2.72 -4.32 13.50
C PHE A 259 -3.15 -3.88 14.90
N TRP A 260 -4.46 -3.95 15.18
CA TRP A 260 -4.99 -3.69 16.51
C TRP A 260 -4.47 -4.73 17.51
N ASP A 261 -3.80 -4.25 18.54
CA ASP A 261 -3.31 -5.06 19.65
C ASP A 261 -4.23 -4.82 20.85
N ALA A 262 -5.08 -5.80 21.14
CA ALA A 262 -6.03 -5.72 22.25
C ALA A 262 -5.38 -5.91 23.62
N ASP A 263 -4.18 -6.49 23.67
CA ASP A 263 -3.47 -6.81 24.91
C ASP A 263 -2.52 -5.66 25.34
N ALA A 264 -2.21 -4.73 24.45
CA ALA A 264 -1.44 -3.53 24.79
C ALA A 264 -2.25 -2.59 25.70
N THR A 265 -1.58 -1.94 26.63
CA THR A 265 -2.22 -1.08 27.66
C THR A 265 -1.42 0.21 27.94
N ASP A 266 -0.52 0.58 27.03
CA ASP A 266 0.39 1.72 27.25
C ASP A 266 -0.27 3.07 27.03
N HIS A 267 -1.41 3.08 26.32
CA HIS A 267 -2.20 4.28 26.05
C HIS A 267 -3.69 3.98 25.83
N TRP A 268 -4.47 5.00 25.49
CA TRP A 268 -5.90 4.86 25.22
C TRP A 268 -6.19 4.06 23.93
N GLU A 269 -7.35 3.41 23.89
CA GLU A 269 -7.80 2.62 22.75
C GLU A 269 -7.79 3.41 21.42
N CYS A 270 -8.18 4.69 21.43
CA CYS A 270 -8.15 5.54 20.23
C CYS A 270 -6.74 5.72 19.63
N HIS A 271 -5.70 5.40 20.39
CA HIS A 271 -4.30 5.42 20.00
C HIS A 271 -3.72 4.00 19.94
N TYR A 272 -4.49 3.03 19.47
CA TYR A 272 -4.09 1.62 19.34
C TYR A 272 -3.47 1.06 20.63
N ASN A 273 -4.04 1.42 21.78
CA ASN A 273 -3.59 1.05 23.13
C ASN A 273 -2.11 1.39 23.41
N GLY A 274 -1.48 2.23 22.59
CA GLY A 274 -0.06 2.58 22.69
C GLY A 274 0.90 1.53 22.13
N SER A 275 0.42 0.52 21.42
CA SER A 275 1.27 -0.53 20.85
C SER A 275 2.23 0.01 19.80
N ALA A 276 3.53 0.01 20.11
CA ALA A 276 4.57 0.39 19.15
C ALA A 276 4.57 -0.53 17.92
N GLU A 277 4.33 -1.83 18.12
CA GLU A 277 4.24 -2.80 17.01
C GLU A 277 3.11 -2.44 16.04
N SER A 278 1.96 -1.98 16.55
CA SER A 278 0.87 -1.46 15.70
C SER A 278 1.34 -0.29 14.83
N TYR A 279 2.05 0.68 15.41
CA TYR A 279 2.56 1.84 14.67
C TYR A 279 3.65 1.46 13.66
N LEU A 280 4.54 0.54 13.99
CA LEU A 280 5.56 0.02 13.07
C LEU A 280 4.91 -0.65 11.85
N ARG A 281 3.93 -1.53 12.08
CA ARG A 281 3.20 -2.22 11.01
C ARG A 281 2.37 -1.27 10.17
N MET A 282 1.68 -0.30 10.77
CA MET A 282 0.94 0.73 10.05
C MET A 282 1.86 1.53 9.13
N GLY A 283 2.98 2.03 9.66
CA GLY A 283 3.96 2.78 8.88
C GLY A 283 4.49 1.99 7.70
N ARG A 284 4.89 0.74 7.93
CA ARG A 284 5.32 -0.16 6.87
C ARG A 284 4.25 -0.36 5.80
N THR A 285 3.02 -0.62 6.20
CA THR A 285 1.90 -0.80 5.28
C THR A 285 1.62 0.47 4.46
N PHE A 286 1.72 1.65 5.06
CA PHE A 286 1.58 2.92 4.33
C PHE A 286 2.67 3.08 3.27
N ALA A 287 3.92 2.75 3.59
CA ALA A 287 5.03 2.77 2.65
C ALA A 287 4.80 1.83 1.47
N LEU A 288 4.47 0.57 1.73
CA LEU A 288 4.19 -0.42 0.68
C LEU A 288 3.03 0.00 -0.24
N HIS A 289 1.99 0.64 0.30
CA HIS A 289 0.87 1.13 -0.49
C HIS A 289 1.27 2.33 -1.36
N LEU A 290 2.11 3.24 -0.87
CA LEU A 290 2.65 4.34 -1.67
C LEU A 290 3.55 3.83 -2.80
N LEU A 291 4.47 2.92 -2.50
CA LEU A 291 5.33 2.30 -3.50
C LEU A 291 4.51 1.54 -4.56
N ALA A 292 3.43 0.88 -4.15
CA ALA A 292 2.53 0.21 -5.09
C ALA A 292 1.76 1.20 -5.97
N LEU A 293 1.44 2.41 -5.49
CA LEU A 293 0.85 3.47 -6.31
C LEU A 293 1.87 4.08 -7.27
N ASP A 294 3.10 4.31 -6.81
CA ASP A 294 4.19 4.84 -7.64
C ASP A 294 4.60 3.87 -8.76
N ALA A 295 4.45 2.56 -8.51
CA ALA A 295 4.70 1.52 -9.51
C ALA A 295 3.67 1.49 -10.66
N LEU A 296 2.59 2.28 -10.60
CA LEU A 296 1.62 2.42 -11.68
C LEU A 296 2.17 3.38 -12.75
N PRO A 297 2.24 2.98 -14.02
CA PRO A 297 2.70 3.88 -15.08
C PRO A 297 1.77 5.07 -15.24
N ASP A 298 2.34 6.27 -15.33
CA ASP A 298 1.60 7.50 -15.55
C ASP A 298 0.75 7.45 -16.83
N GLY A 299 -0.51 7.87 -16.73
CA GLY A 299 -1.41 8.04 -17.86
C GLY A 299 -1.84 6.75 -18.57
N GLN A 300 -1.50 5.56 -18.09
CA GLN A 300 -2.00 4.31 -18.65
C GLN A 300 -3.43 4.04 -18.13
N ALA A 301 -4.39 4.02 -19.06
CA ALA A 301 -5.74 3.56 -18.76
C ALA A 301 -5.68 2.10 -18.24
N LEU A 302 -6.39 1.82 -17.16
CA LEU A 302 -6.50 0.47 -16.59
C LEU A 302 -7.31 -0.41 -17.55
N LYS A 303 -6.62 -1.02 -18.49
CA LYS A 303 -7.17 -1.85 -19.58
C LYS A 303 -8.17 -2.90 -19.08
N TRP A 304 -7.95 -3.43 -17.90
CA TRP A 304 -8.76 -4.51 -17.34
C TRP A 304 -9.81 -4.04 -16.35
N GLN A 305 -9.97 -2.74 -16.13
CA GLN A 305 -10.84 -2.18 -15.08
C GLN A 305 -12.28 -2.73 -15.14
N ALA A 306 -12.93 -2.70 -16.30
CA ALA A 306 -14.30 -3.19 -16.43
C ALA A 306 -14.39 -4.71 -16.18
N SER A 307 -13.41 -5.48 -16.70
CA SER A 307 -13.36 -6.93 -16.50
C SER A 307 -13.12 -7.28 -15.03
N GLN A 308 -12.22 -6.58 -14.36
CA GLN A 308 -11.95 -6.79 -12.94
C GLN A 308 -13.12 -6.38 -12.06
N GLN A 309 -13.81 -5.28 -12.36
CA GLN A 309 -15.04 -4.89 -11.67
C GLN A 309 -16.14 -5.94 -11.81
N GLY A 310 -16.31 -6.52 -13.00
CA GLY A 310 -17.23 -7.63 -13.23
C GLY A 310 -16.87 -8.87 -12.39
N LEU A 311 -15.60 -9.25 -12.36
CA LEU A 311 -15.10 -10.34 -11.54
C LEU A 311 -15.31 -10.10 -10.05
N GLN A 312 -14.99 -8.90 -9.57
CA GLN A 312 -15.22 -8.49 -8.18
C GLN A 312 -16.71 -8.54 -7.79
N ALA A 313 -17.61 -8.11 -8.69
CA ALA A 313 -19.05 -8.19 -8.47
C ALA A 313 -19.50 -9.65 -8.35
N MET A 314 -19.00 -10.53 -9.21
CA MET A 314 -19.25 -11.96 -9.14
C MET A 314 -18.74 -12.60 -7.85
N LEU A 315 -17.51 -12.27 -7.43
CA LEU A 315 -16.93 -12.77 -6.18
C LEU A 315 -17.69 -12.27 -4.94
N ARG A 316 -18.25 -11.05 -4.98
CA ARG A 316 -19.13 -10.56 -3.89
C ARG A 316 -20.46 -11.31 -3.85
N GLN A 317 -21.02 -11.63 -5.01
CA GLN A 317 -22.30 -12.35 -5.10
C GLN A 317 -22.14 -13.84 -4.76
N TYR A 318 -21.04 -14.43 -5.18
CA TYR A 318 -20.70 -15.85 -5.01
C TYR A 318 -19.30 -15.98 -4.40
N PRO A 319 -19.12 -15.61 -3.13
CA PRO A 319 -17.80 -15.65 -2.52
C PRO A 319 -17.29 -17.10 -2.46
N PRO A 320 -16.09 -17.38 -2.96
CA PRO A 320 -15.47 -18.67 -2.74
C PRO A 320 -15.21 -18.85 -1.25
N GLU A 321 -15.24 -20.09 -0.78
CA GLU A 321 -14.85 -20.37 0.60
C GLU A 321 -13.37 -20.00 0.80
N PRO A 322 -13.04 -19.37 1.93
CA PRO A 322 -11.65 -19.04 2.26
C PRO A 322 -10.74 -20.27 2.22
N GLY A 323 -9.49 -20.06 1.88
CA GLY A 323 -8.50 -21.13 1.70
C GLY A 323 -8.35 -21.57 0.25
N GLY A 324 -7.75 -22.74 0.05
CA GLY A 324 -7.51 -23.28 -1.28
C GLY A 324 -6.32 -22.65 -2.02
N LEU A 325 -6.30 -22.87 -3.33
CA LEU A 325 -5.24 -22.47 -4.25
C LEU A 325 -5.76 -21.42 -5.22
N ALA A 326 -5.15 -20.25 -5.26
CA ALA A 326 -5.42 -19.23 -6.26
C ALA A 326 -4.34 -19.23 -7.35
N LEU A 327 -4.75 -19.18 -8.61
CA LEU A 327 -3.88 -18.80 -9.73
C LEU A 327 -4.03 -17.31 -9.97
N TRP A 328 -2.92 -16.57 -9.91
CA TRP A 328 -2.88 -15.12 -10.10
C TRP A 328 -1.79 -14.72 -11.08
N GLY A 329 -2.13 -13.98 -12.12
CA GLY A 329 -1.16 -13.53 -13.11
C GLY A 329 -1.73 -13.35 -14.51
N SER A 330 -0.92 -13.69 -15.52
CA SER A 330 -1.21 -13.39 -16.92
C SER A 330 -1.82 -14.56 -17.71
N SER A 331 -1.77 -14.45 -19.03
CA SER A 331 -2.38 -15.43 -19.97
C SER A 331 -1.89 -16.87 -19.78
N ILE A 332 -0.66 -17.08 -19.38
CA ILE A 332 -0.13 -18.43 -19.13
C ILE A 332 -0.98 -19.16 -18.09
N PHE A 333 -1.32 -18.52 -16.99
CA PHE A 333 -2.20 -19.15 -16.00
C PHE A 333 -3.67 -19.02 -16.36
N ARG A 334 -4.11 -17.94 -17.01
CA ARG A 334 -5.50 -17.82 -17.47
C ARG A 334 -5.90 -18.97 -18.41
N LEU A 335 -5.01 -19.39 -19.29
CA LEU A 335 -5.24 -20.47 -20.25
C LEU A 335 -5.05 -21.89 -19.68
N TRP A 336 -4.66 -22.00 -18.43
CA TRP A 336 -4.54 -23.30 -17.75
C TRP A 336 -5.93 -23.81 -17.30
N GLU A 337 -6.76 -24.17 -18.27
CA GLU A 337 -8.16 -24.55 -18.04
C GLU A 337 -8.29 -25.81 -17.16
N ARG A 338 -7.34 -26.75 -17.28
CA ARG A 338 -7.34 -27.98 -16.50
C ARG A 338 -6.67 -27.84 -15.11
N ALA A 339 -6.30 -26.67 -14.69
CA ALA A 339 -5.71 -26.48 -13.35
C ALA A 339 -6.57 -27.09 -12.22
N PRO A 340 -7.92 -26.97 -12.21
CA PRO A 340 -8.74 -27.64 -11.19
C PRO A 340 -8.62 -29.18 -11.22
N ALA A 341 -8.41 -29.78 -12.37
CA ALA A 341 -8.20 -31.23 -12.49
C ALA A 341 -6.76 -31.62 -12.09
N HIS A 342 -5.78 -30.79 -12.43
CA HIS A 342 -4.39 -31.02 -12.07
C HIS A 342 -4.11 -30.85 -10.56
N PHE A 343 -4.94 -30.12 -9.84
CA PHE A 343 -4.87 -29.90 -8.39
C PHE A 343 -6.18 -30.26 -7.70
N SER A 344 -6.71 -31.46 -8.03
CA SER A 344 -8.03 -31.91 -7.59
C SER A 344 -8.17 -32.04 -6.06
N GLU A 345 -7.06 -32.13 -5.33
CA GLU A 345 -6.99 -32.14 -3.89
C GLU A 345 -7.18 -30.75 -3.26
N TYR A 346 -7.14 -29.68 -4.07
CA TYR A 346 -7.32 -28.30 -3.63
C TYR A 346 -8.56 -27.66 -4.27
N LYS A 347 -9.17 -26.72 -3.57
CA LYS A 347 -10.14 -25.80 -4.18
C LYS A 347 -9.36 -24.77 -5.01
N VAL A 348 -9.38 -24.90 -6.33
CA VAL A 348 -8.65 -24.03 -7.26
C VAL A 348 -9.53 -22.89 -7.72
N THR A 349 -9.06 -21.66 -7.56
CA THR A 349 -9.67 -20.45 -8.10
C THR A 349 -8.70 -19.77 -9.05
N ASN A 350 -9.01 -19.73 -10.35
CA ASN A 350 -8.19 -19.07 -11.35
C ASN A 350 -8.70 -17.63 -11.57
N LEU A 351 -7.94 -16.65 -11.09
CA LEU A 351 -8.24 -15.21 -11.21
C LEU A 351 -7.29 -14.50 -12.20
N SER A 352 -6.49 -15.26 -12.93
CA SER A 352 -5.52 -14.72 -13.90
C SER A 352 -6.22 -14.11 -15.12
N PHE A 353 -5.63 -13.07 -15.71
CA PHE A 353 -6.20 -12.36 -16.85
C PHE A 353 -5.19 -12.15 -17.98
N GLY A 354 -5.65 -12.25 -19.22
CA GLY A 354 -4.77 -12.28 -20.40
C GLY A 354 -4.07 -10.95 -20.65
N GLY A 355 -2.77 -10.98 -20.98
CA GLY A 355 -2.00 -9.77 -21.25
C GLY A 355 -1.68 -8.91 -20.03
N ALA A 356 -1.90 -9.44 -18.82
CA ALA A 356 -1.59 -8.73 -17.58
C ALA A 356 -0.09 -8.46 -17.46
N ARG A 357 0.24 -7.24 -17.04
CA ARG A 357 1.58 -6.86 -16.58
C ARG A 357 1.67 -6.93 -15.06
N SER A 358 2.88 -6.95 -14.53
CA SER A 358 3.13 -7.08 -13.09
C SER A 358 2.51 -5.94 -12.27
N TRP A 359 2.48 -4.70 -12.78
CA TRP A 359 1.81 -3.58 -12.13
C TRP A 359 0.27 -3.75 -12.08
N GLU A 360 -0.35 -4.36 -13.10
CA GLU A 360 -1.79 -4.66 -13.11
C GLU A 360 -2.14 -5.74 -12.09
N THR A 361 -1.33 -6.79 -11.99
CA THR A 361 -1.51 -7.83 -10.97
C THR A 361 -1.33 -7.28 -9.56
N LEU A 362 -0.39 -6.37 -9.35
CA LEU A 362 -0.20 -5.65 -8.09
C LEU A 362 -1.41 -4.77 -7.75
N HIS A 363 -1.89 -3.98 -8.72
CA HIS A 363 -3.01 -3.06 -8.56
C HIS A 363 -4.32 -3.78 -8.19
N TYR A 364 -4.69 -4.83 -8.95
CA TYR A 364 -5.97 -5.52 -8.75
C TYR A 364 -5.97 -6.55 -7.63
N ALA A 365 -4.83 -6.90 -7.05
CA ALA A 365 -4.75 -7.91 -6.00
C ALA A 365 -5.62 -7.59 -4.78
N LYS A 366 -5.68 -6.31 -4.39
CA LYS A 366 -6.40 -5.85 -3.19
C LYS A 366 -7.90 -6.13 -3.25
N GLU A 367 -8.51 -5.89 -4.40
CA GLU A 367 -9.95 -5.98 -4.61
C GLU A 367 -10.40 -7.33 -5.17
N THR A 368 -9.50 -8.06 -5.83
CA THR A 368 -9.85 -9.29 -6.54
C THR A 368 -9.30 -10.54 -5.85
N LEU A 369 -8.01 -10.54 -5.50
CA LEU A 369 -7.35 -11.73 -4.95
C LEU A 369 -7.46 -11.83 -3.42
N PHE A 370 -7.17 -10.74 -2.69
CA PHE A 370 -7.13 -10.80 -1.23
C PHE A 370 -8.48 -11.10 -0.57
N PRO A 371 -9.64 -10.67 -1.11
CA PRO A 371 -10.94 -11.00 -0.52
C PRO A 371 -11.26 -12.50 -0.48
N ILE A 372 -10.67 -13.33 -1.36
CA ILE A 372 -10.90 -14.78 -1.37
C ILE A 372 -10.05 -15.55 -0.35
N GLN A 373 -9.10 -14.88 0.32
CA GLN A 373 -8.26 -15.42 1.40
C GLN A 373 -7.63 -16.78 1.07
N PRO A 374 -6.86 -16.92 -0.03
CA PRO A 374 -6.28 -18.21 -0.41
C PRO A 374 -5.16 -18.62 0.58
N ASN A 375 -5.03 -19.92 0.83
CA ASN A 375 -3.88 -20.46 1.59
C ASN A 375 -2.61 -20.48 0.75
N THR A 376 -2.76 -20.62 -0.57
CA THR A 376 -1.66 -20.71 -1.53
C THR A 376 -1.97 -19.87 -2.76
N ILE A 377 -1.00 -19.14 -3.22
CA ILE A 377 -1.04 -18.39 -4.49
C ILE A 377 0.03 -18.94 -5.41
N PHE A 378 -0.37 -19.39 -6.59
CA PHE A 378 0.54 -19.52 -7.73
C PHE A 378 0.54 -18.21 -8.50
N TYR A 379 1.70 -17.58 -8.60
CA TYR A 379 1.88 -16.29 -9.27
C TYR A 379 2.71 -16.46 -10.53
N TYR A 380 2.22 -15.92 -11.65
CA TYR A 380 2.96 -15.87 -12.92
C TYR A 380 2.71 -14.55 -13.62
N CYS A 381 3.71 -13.67 -13.68
CA CYS A 381 3.66 -12.41 -14.42
C CYS A 381 5.07 -11.91 -14.76
N GLY A 382 5.20 -11.01 -15.75
CA GLY A 382 6.45 -10.42 -16.21
C GLY A 382 6.67 -10.57 -17.72
N SER A 383 6.06 -11.59 -18.34
CA SER A 383 6.20 -11.83 -19.77
C SER A 383 5.70 -10.67 -20.64
N ASN A 384 4.58 -10.04 -20.27
CA ASN A 384 4.01 -8.90 -20.98
C ASN A 384 4.75 -7.59 -20.66
N ASP A 385 5.34 -7.49 -19.49
CA ASP A 385 6.21 -6.38 -19.08
C ASP A 385 7.44 -6.32 -19.99
N ILE A 386 8.11 -7.46 -20.19
CA ILE A 386 9.26 -7.58 -21.08
C ILE A 386 8.88 -7.21 -22.53
N ASN A 387 7.71 -7.65 -23.00
CA ASN A 387 7.21 -7.27 -24.33
C ASN A 387 6.92 -5.77 -24.44
N ALA A 388 6.58 -5.11 -23.36
CA ALA A 388 6.40 -3.66 -23.29
C ALA A 388 7.71 -2.89 -23.15
N GLY A 389 8.85 -3.57 -23.03
CA GLY A 389 10.17 -2.95 -22.91
C GLY A 389 10.58 -2.61 -21.48
N GLU A 390 9.89 -3.14 -20.49
CA GLU A 390 10.22 -2.94 -19.08
C GLU A 390 11.45 -3.76 -18.68
N ASP A 391 12.20 -3.26 -17.71
CA ASP A 391 13.41 -3.89 -17.22
C ASP A 391 13.15 -4.98 -16.16
N ALA A 392 14.16 -5.76 -15.87
CA ALA A 392 14.11 -6.85 -14.93
C ALA A 392 13.89 -6.38 -13.47
N ALA A 393 14.49 -5.25 -13.10
CA ALA A 393 14.43 -4.71 -11.76
C ALA A 393 13.00 -4.26 -11.39
N GLY A 394 12.35 -3.54 -12.31
CA GLY A 394 10.95 -3.11 -12.12
C GLY A 394 9.98 -4.28 -11.99
N ILE A 395 10.17 -5.36 -12.78
CA ILE A 395 9.35 -6.57 -12.68
C ILE A 395 9.53 -7.25 -11.31
N ALA A 396 10.78 -7.43 -10.88
CA ALA A 396 11.11 -8.05 -9.60
C ALA A 396 10.61 -7.23 -8.41
N GLU A 397 10.72 -5.90 -8.49
CA GLU A 397 10.25 -4.99 -7.45
C GLU A 397 8.71 -5.05 -7.30
N ARG A 398 7.97 -5.08 -8.40
CA ARG A 398 6.51 -5.23 -8.35
C ARG A 398 6.07 -6.57 -7.76
N PHE A 399 6.83 -7.65 -8.00
CA PHE A 399 6.59 -8.92 -7.32
C PHE A 399 6.92 -8.81 -5.81
N ARG A 400 8.02 -8.14 -5.43
CA ARG A 400 8.35 -7.88 -4.03
C ARG A 400 7.20 -7.15 -3.34
N LEU A 401 6.72 -6.04 -3.91
CA LEU A 401 5.60 -5.26 -3.37
C LEU A 401 4.32 -6.10 -3.25
N PHE A 402 3.98 -6.89 -4.27
CA PHE A 402 2.86 -7.82 -4.22
C PHE A 402 3.00 -8.83 -3.07
N SER A 403 4.19 -9.40 -2.92
CA SER A 403 4.50 -10.37 -1.87
C SER A 403 4.40 -9.77 -0.47
N GLU A 404 4.92 -8.55 -0.27
CA GLU A 404 4.87 -7.86 1.01
C GLU A 404 3.44 -7.42 1.38
N LEU A 405 2.68 -6.88 0.43
CA LEU A 405 1.26 -6.57 0.63
C LEU A 405 0.43 -7.85 0.92
N THR A 406 0.78 -8.97 0.29
CA THR A 406 0.16 -10.26 0.61
C THR A 406 0.48 -10.67 2.04
N ARG A 407 1.70 -10.49 2.51
CA ARG A 407 2.10 -10.81 3.90
C ARG A 407 1.30 -9.98 4.91
N ASP A 408 1.14 -8.71 4.65
CA ASP A 408 0.41 -7.81 5.55
C ASP A 408 -1.09 -8.16 5.64
N ARG A 409 -1.69 -8.58 4.52
CA ARG A 409 -3.12 -8.89 4.43
C ARG A 409 -3.47 -10.34 4.76
N LEU A 410 -2.59 -11.25 4.37
CA LEU A 410 -2.77 -12.69 4.41
C LEU A 410 -1.48 -13.36 4.93
N PRO A 411 -1.14 -13.18 6.21
CA PRO A 411 0.19 -13.54 6.77
C PRO A 411 0.53 -15.03 6.66
N HIS A 412 -0.48 -15.89 6.55
CA HIS A 412 -0.29 -17.34 6.44
C HIS A 412 -0.28 -17.86 5.00
N THR A 413 -0.55 -17.01 4.02
CA THR A 413 -0.60 -17.38 2.60
C THR A 413 0.81 -17.60 2.05
N LYS A 414 1.01 -18.76 1.42
CA LYS A 414 2.24 -19.09 0.71
C LYS A 414 2.16 -18.66 -0.75
N ILE A 415 3.26 -18.13 -1.29
CA ILE A 415 3.36 -17.71 -2.69
C ILE A 415 4.41 -18.56 -3.39
N PHE A 416 4.01 -19.14 -4.53
CA PHE A 416 4.88 -19.84 -5.46
C PHE A 416 4.97 -19.02 -6.75
N PHE A 417 6.13 -18.43 -7.00
CA PHE A 417 6.41 -17.71 -8.24
C PHE A 417 6.84 -18.69 -9.30
N GLY A 418 6.02 -18.86 -10.34
CA GLY A 418 6.41 -19.58 -11.55
C GLY A 418 7.35 -18.73 -12.39
N ALA A 419 8.51 -19.28 -12.74
CA ALA A 419 9.51 -18.62 -13.56
C ALA A 419 8.90 -17.97 -14.81
N ILE A 420 9.31 -16.76 -15.14
CA ILE A 420 8.99 -16.16 -16.43
C ILE A 420 9.59 -17.03 -17.52
N ASN A 421 8.76 -17.44 -18.48
CA ASN A 421 9.16 -18.41 -19.49
C ASN A 421 10.13 -17.83 -20.50
N ARG A 422 11.20 -18.59 -20.80
CA ARG A 422 12.04 -18.43 -21.99
C ARG A 422 11.28 -18.91 -23.23
N SER A 423 10.25 -18.16 -23.62
CA SER A 423 9.45 -18.49 -24.80
C SER A 423 10.22 -18.19 -26.10
N PRO A 424 10.00 -18.98 -27.17
CA PRO A 424 10.57 -18.69 -28.50
C PRO A 424 10.26 -17.29 -29.00
N GLU A 425 9.07 -16.78 -28.72
CA GLU A 425 8.59 -15.45 -29.13
C GLU A 425 9.47 -14.32 -28.57
N LYS A 426 10.13 -14.51 -27.40
CA LYS A 426 10.98 -13.48 -26.77
C LYS A 426 12.46 -13.83 -26.77
N LYS A 427 12.92 -14.63 -27.71
CA LYS A 427 14.31 -15.10 -27.73
C LYS A 427 15.33 -13.97 -27.64
N ASP A 428 15.03 -12.84 -28.27
CA ASP A 428 15.91 -11.64 -28.25
C ASP A 428 15.98 -10.94 -26.89
N ARG A 429 15.11 -11.30 -25.96
CA ARG A 429 14.97 -10.70 -24.62
C ARG A 429 15.18 -11.68 -23.47
N TRP A 430 15.70 -12.87 -23.75
CA TRP A 430 15.95 -13.88 -22.72
C TRP A 430 16.89 -13.37 -21.63
N SER A 431 17.82 -12.47 -21.94
CA SER A 431 18.68 -11.85 -20.92
C SER A 431 17.86 -11.11 -19.85
N VAL A 432 16.81 -10.39 -20.24
CA VAL A 432 15.89 -9.70 -19.30
C VAL A 432 15.04 -10.73 -18.54
N VAL A 433 14.58 -11.81 -19.19
CA VAL A 433 13.88 -12.93 -18.53
C VAL A 433 14.74 -13.53 -17.44
N ASP A 434 16.01 -13.82 -17.76
CA ASP A 434 16.94 -14.46 -16.83
C ASP A 434 17.26 -13.56 -15.64
N GLU A 435 17.53 -12.29 -15.90
CA GLU A 435 17.81 -11.30 -14.86
C GLU A 435 16.60 -11.13 -13.93
N ALA A 436 15.38 -10.99 -14.47
CA ALA A 436 14.16 -10.89 -13.66
C ALA A 436 13.96 -12.14 -12.80
N ASN A 437 14.12 -13.33 -13.37
CA ASN A 437 14.03 -14.58 -12.64
C ASN A 437 15.10 -14.68 -11.53
N GLN A 438 16.35 -14.27 -11.79
CA GLN A 438 17.42 -14.27 -10.79
C GLN A 438 17.11 -13.33 -9.62
N LEU A 439 16.61 -12.13 -9.89
CA LEU A 439 16.20 -11.18 -8.85
C LEU A 439 15.09 -11.74 -7.98
N VAL A 440 14.07 -12.38 -8.59
CA VAL A 440 13.00 -13.03 -7.84
C VAL A 440 13.50 -14.22 -7.03
N VAL A 441 14.43 -15.04 -7.57
CA VAL A 441 15.09 -16.11 -6.81
C VAL A 441 15.80 -15.56 -5.59
N ALA A 442 16.57 -14.47 -5.75
CA ALA A 442 17.29 -13.84 -4.64
C ALA A 442 16.32 -13.36 -3.54
N TYR A 443 15.22 -12.71 -3.92
CA TYR A 443 14.18 -12.29 -2.99
C TYR A 443 13.53 -13.49 -2.27
N CYS A 444 13.05 -14.51 -3.00
CA CYS A 444 12.39 -15.66 -2.41
C CYS A 444 13.27 -16.41 -1.40
N LYS A 445 14.59 -16.48 -1.63
CA LYS A 445 15.54 -17.12 -0.68
C LYS A 445 15.62 -16.44 0.67
N THR A 446 15.27 -15.18 0.76
CA THR A 446 15.34 -14.40 2.01
C THR A 446 13.97 -14.30 2.72
N GLN A 447 12.91 -14.87 2.12
CA GLN A 447 11.54 -14.69 2.60
C GLN A 447 10.84 -16.00 2.90
N ASP A 448 10.37 -16.16 4.13
CA ASP A 448 9.57 -17.32 4.52
C ASP A 448 8.23 -17.36 3.76
N GLY A 449 7.84 -18.57 3.33
CA GLY A 449 6.58 -18.77 2.61
C GLY A 449 6.58 -18.22 1.17
N ARG A 450 7.76 -17.91 0.62
CA ARG A 450 7.96 -17.48 -0.77
C ARG A 450 8.85 -18.48 -1.48
N THR A 451 8.36 -19.09 -2.56
CA THR A 451 9.07 -20.13 -3.28
C THR A 451 9.11 -19.80 -4.77
N TYR A 452 10.31 -19.76 -5.32
CA TYR A 452 10.50 -19.71 -6.77
C TYR A 452 10.45 -21.14 -7.35
N VAL A 453 9.70 -21.33 -8.43
CA VAL A 453 9.57 -22.59 -9.15
C VAL A 453 10.07 -22.39 -10.57
N ASP A 454 11.17 -23.04 -10.92
CA ASP A 454 11.78 -22.90 -12.23
C ASP A 454 11.04 -23.72 -13.30
N LEU A 455 9.94 -23.18 -13.78
CA LEU A 455 9.08 -23.81 -14.80
C LEU A 455 9.77 -23.95 -16.17
N ASN A 456 10.90 -23.25 -16.40
CA ASN A 456 11.67 -23.39 -17.65
C ASN A 456 12.27 -24.81 -17.82
N GLN A 457 12.48 -25.54 -16.73
CA GLN A 457 12.91 -26.94 -16.79
C GLN A 457 11.94 -27.85 -17.57
N VAL A 458 10.65 -27.50 -17.64
CA VAL A 458 9.66 -28.20 -18.48
C VAL A 458 9.79 -27.81 -19.95
N LEU A 459 10.16 -26.56 -20.20
CA LEU A 459 10.12 -25.92 -21.52
C LEU A 459 11.42 -26.04 -22.30
N GLU A 460 12.50 -26.49 -21.65
CA GLU A 460 13.83 -26.60 -22.23
C GLU A 460 14.34 -28.03 -22.23
N THR A 461 15.26 -28.30 -23.13
CA THR A 461 16.07 -29.51 -23.15
C THR A 461 17.31 -29.30 -22.27
N ASN A 462 18.07 -30.37 -21.99
CA ASN A 462 19.26 -30.31 -21.13
C ASN A 462 20.37 -29.41 -21.66
N ASP A 463 20.37 -29.09 -22.95
CA ASP A 463 21.33 -28.17 -23.58
C ASP A 463 20.81 -26.70 -23.61
N GLY A 464 19.66 -26.41 -22.96
CA GLY A 464 19.05 -25.08 -22.90
C GLY A 464 18.27 -24.69 -24.15
N SER A 465 18.05 -25.61 -25.08
CA SER A 465 17.22 -25.37 -26.26
C SER A 465 15.75 -25.46 -25.92
N THR A 466 14.93 -24.64 -26.56
CA THR A 466 13.48 -24.62 -26.34
C THR A 466 12.83 -25.89 -26.91
N ARG A 467 12.00 -26.56 -26.13
CA ARG A 467 11.13 -27.67 -26.55
C ARG A 467 9.92 -27.15 -27.29
N GLN A 468 9.96 -27.18 -28.62
CA GLN A 468 8.90 -26.65 -29.49
C GLN A 468 7.53 -27.32 -29.25
N ASP A 469 7.51 -28.60 -28.85
CA ASP A 469 6.29 -29.35 -28.52
C ASP A 469 5.57 -28.86 -27.23
N MET A 470 6.19 -27.99 -26.48
CA MET A 470 5.61 -27.38 -25.28
C MET A 470 4.85 -26.08 -25.57
N PHE A 471 5.04 -25.48 -26.75
CA PHE A 471 4.46 -24.19 -27.12
C PHE A 471 3.40 -24.35 -28.22
N LEU A 472 2.39 -23.46 -28.18
CA LEU A 472 1.48 -23.27 -29.29
C LEU A 472 2.20 -22.59 -30.48
N PRO A 473 1.57 -22.52 -31.67
CA PRO A 473 2.20 -21.96 -32.86
C PRO A 473 2.66 -20.49 -32.72
N ASP A 474 2.13 -19.73 -31.75
CA ASP A 474 2.54 -18.36 -31.45
C ASP A 474 3.90 -18.27 -30.72
N GLY A 475 4.45 -19.41 -30.31
CA GLY A 475 5.73 -19.48 -29.61
C GLY A 475 5.74 -18.88 -28.21
N LEU A 476 4.57 -18.57 -27.65
CA LEU A 476 4.39 -17.95 -26.33
C LEU A 476 3.53 -18.80 -25.41
N HIS A 477 2.32 -19.14 -25.85
CA HIS A 477 1.37 -19.90 -25.04
C HIS A 477 1.69 -21.41 -25.07
N LEU A 478 1.20 -22.11 -24.07
CA LEU A 478 1.63 -23.46 -23.75
C LEU A 478 0.63 -24.51 -24.24
N THR A 479 1.16 -25.69 -24.57
CA THR A 479 0.35 -26.89 -24.83
C THR A 479 -0.10 -27.54 -23.52
N GLU A 480 -1.10 -28.40 -23.56
CA GLU A 480 -1.53 -29.19 -22.41
C GLU A 480 -0.38 -29.99 -21.78
N LYS A 481 0.51 -30.55 -22.60
CA LYS A 481 1.69 -31.28 -22.16
C LYS A 481 2.63 -30.40 -21.27
N ALA A 482 2.77 -29.13 -21.61
CA ALA A 482 3.54 -28.21 -20.78
C ALA A 482 2.84 -27.94 -19.43
N TYR A 483 1.52 -27.77 -19.41
CA TYR A 483 0.75 -27.62 -18.18
C TYR A 483 0.79 -28.84 -17.28
N GLU A 484 0.82 -30.07 -17.84
CA GLU A 484 1.05 -31.30 -17.06
C GLU A 484 2.41 -31.28 -16.35
N GLY A 485 3.46 -30.86 -17.06
CA GLY A 485 4.78 -30.65 -16.46
C GLY A 485 4.80 -29.55 -15.39
N PHE A 486 4.14 -28.44 -15.64
CA PHE A 486 3.99 -27.34 -14.66
C PHE A 486 3.27 -27.84 -13.40
N ALA A 487 2.19 -28.60 -13.56
CA ALA A 487 1.44 -29.17 -12.44
C ALA A 487 2.31 -30.08 -11.57
N GLN A 488 3.13 -30.92 -12.19
CA GLN A 488 4.07 -31.79 -11.47
C GLN A 488 5.06 -30.95 -10.65
N MET A 489 5.75 -29.99 -11.27
CA MET A 489 6.74 -29.16 -10.59
C MET A 489 6.15 -28.32 -9.46
N MET A 490 4.95 -27.76 -9.67
CA MET A 490 4.25 -27.00 -8.64
C MET A 490 3.86 -27.88 -7.45
N ARG A 491 3.34 -29.10 -7.68
CA ARG A 491 3.06 -30.06 -6.59
C ARG A 491 4.31 -30.41 -5.82
N GLU A 492 5.40 -30.76 -6.48
CA GLU A 492 6.67 -31.06 -5.82
C GLU A 492 7.19 -29.87 -5.00
N ALA A 493 7.00 -28.63 -5.50
CA ALA A 493 7.36 -27.43 -4.76
C ALA A 493 6.48 -27.23 -3.53
N MET A 494 5.17 -27.51 -3.63
CA MET A 494 4.24 -27.45 -2.50
C MET A 494 4.59 -28.48 -1.44
N GLU A 495 4.81 -29.74 -1.81
CA GLU A 495 5.17 -30.84 -0.90
C GLU A 495 6.43 -30.52 -0.09
N ARG A 496 7.43 -29.89 -0.72
CA ARG A 496 8.67 -29.46 -0.02
C ARG A 496 8.47 -28.29 0.94
N ASN A 497 7.47 -27.45 0.73
CA ASN A 497 7.32 -26.18 1.43
C ASN A 497 6.03 -26.07 2.27
N ILE A 498 5.11 -27.02 2.13
CA ILE A 498 3.88 -27.07 2.94
C ILE A 498 3.93 -28.38 3.73
N PRO A 499 3.97 -28.35 5.06
CA PRO A 499 3.86 -29.56 5.86
C PRO A 499 2.59 -30.33 5.48
N ALA A 500 2.69 -31.65 5.46
CA ALA A 500 1.51 -32.49 5.25
C ALA A 500 0.44 -32.13 6.31
N PRO A 501 -0.85 -32.15 5.95
CA PRO A 501 -1.95 -31.78 6.83
C PRO A 501 -2.05 -32.67 8.07
#